data_060e1dc4b146313b82ff06a7b46bb255
#
_entry.id   060e1dc4b146313b82ff06a7b46bb255
#
_cell.length_a   1.000
_cell.length_b   1.000
_cell.length_c   1.000
_cell.angle_alpha   90.00
_cell.angle_beta   90.00
_cell.angle_gamma   90.00
#
_symmetry.space_group_name_H-M   'P 1'
#
loop_
_entity.id
_entity.type
_entity.pdbx_description
1 polymer ?
#
loop_
_entity_poly.entity_id
_entity_poly.type
_entity_poly.pdbx_seq_one_letter_code
_entity_poly.pdbx_strand_id
1 'polypeptide(L)'
;ARTRYTWAKNNKAEEKYPEAFKTATEALQAGNTAFGNKDFDVAVVCAKKVLDALAVVTGDESSFATLPAQYRIRTWRGERDCLWNIAKDKAIYDNPYLWRKLYEANKDKLPDPNNPDWVEPGIILTIPSLRGEKRDGMYDPAVTYEKLPSGKK
;
A
#
# COMPACT_ATOMS: atom_id res chain seq x y z
N ALA A 1 -4.98 17.52 11.43
CA ALA A 1 -5.39 16.85 12.68
C ALA A 1 -6.61 15.95 12.46
N ARG A 2 -7.76 16.48 12.04
CA ARG A 2 -8.99 15.68 11.84
C ARG A 2 -8.79 14.47 10.92
N THR A 3 -8.16 14.66 9.77
CA THR A 3 -7.88 13.59 8.80
C THR A 3 -7.04 12.47 9.42
N ARG A 4 -5.99 12.82 10.17
CA ARG A 4 -5.12 11.85 10.84
C ARG A 4 -5.86 11.11 11.97
N TYR A 5 -6.70 11.82 12.71
CA TYR A 5 -7.53 11.22 13.76
C TYR A 5 -8.54 10.22 13.19
N THR A 6 -9.27 10.59 12.12
CA THR A 6 -10.22 9.69 11.45
C THR A 6 -9.50 8.45 10.88
N TRP A 7 -8.32 8.63 10.33
CA TRP A 7 -7.49 7.54 9.86
C TRP A 7 -7.09 6.60 11.03
N ALA A 8 -6.62 7.15 12.16
CA ALA A 8 -6.26 6.37 13.34
C ALA A 8 -7.45 5.57 13.89
N LYS A 9 -8.64 6.18 13.94
CA LYS A 9 -9.88 5.51 14.35
C LYS A 9 -10.22 4.34 13.43
N ASN A 10 -10.13 4.54 12.11
CA ASN A 10 -10.41 3.48 11.12
C ASN A 10 -9.41 2.32 11.17
N ASN A 11 -8.19 2.58 11.68
CA ASN A 11 -7.15 1.58 11.86
C ASN A 11 -7.10 0.99 13.28
N LYS A 12 -8.20 1.09 14.04
CA LYS A 12 -8.34 0.53 15.40
C LYS A 12 -7.23 0.99 16.37
N ALA A 13 -6.78 2.23 16.22
CA ALA A 13 -5.76 2.80 17.10
C ALA A 13 -6.22 2.86 18.57
N GLU A 14 -7.52 2.93 18.80
CA GLU A 14 -8.13 2.87 20.12
C GLU A 14 -7.82 1.56 20.87
N GLU A 15 -7.76 0.43 20.14
CA GLU A 15 -7.46 -0.88 20.72
C GLU A 15 -5.95 -1.08 20.92
N LYS A 16 -5.13 -0.60 19.97
CA LYS A 16 -3.66 -0.83 19.96
C LYS A 16 -2.88 0.20 20.77
N TYR A 17 -3.34 1.44 20.80
CA TYR A 17 -2.67 2.58 21.45
C TYR A 17 -3.67 3.43 22.26
N PRO A 18 -4.31 2.86 23.32
CA PRO A 18 -5.41 3.49 24.03
C PRO A 18 -5.05 4.86 24.61
N GLU A 19 -3.86 5.00 25.21
CA GLU A 19 -3.42 6.27 25.81
C GLU A 19 -3.17 7.36 24.76
N ALA A 20 -2.51 7.02 23.65
CA ALA A 20 -2.24 7.95 22.55
C ALA A 20 -3.54 8.40 21.89
N PHE A 21 -4.48 7.47 21.69
CA PHE A 21 -5.77 7.76 21.08
C PHE A 21 -6.66 8.62 22.01
N LYS A 22 -6.63 8.36 23.32
CA LYS A 22 -7.32 9.17 24.34
C LYS A 22 -6.79 10.60 24.33
N THR A 23 -5.47 10.79 24.41
CA THR A 23 -4.82 12.10 24.36
C THR A 23 -5.16 12.85 23.06
N ALA A 24 -5.18 12.18 21.94
CA ALA A 24 -5.56 12.76 20.66
C ALA A 24 -7.04 13.19 20.63
N THR A 25 -7.93 12.41 21.24
CA THR A 25 -9.35 12.69 21.33
C THR A 25 -9.62 13.95 22.17
N GLU A 26 -8.99 14.04 23.34
CA GLU A 26 -9.11 15.19 24.25
C GLU A 26 -8.55 16.45 23.58
N ALA A 27 -7.39 16.35 22.94
CA ALA A 27 -6.79 17.48 22.21
C ALA A 27 -7.67 17.91 21.01
N LEU A 28 -8.31 16.98 20.31
CA LEU A 28 -9.21 17.30 19.20
C LEU A 28 -10.47 18.03 19.68
N GLN A 29 -11.04 17.60 20.80
CA GLN A 29 -12.21 18.25 21.43
C GLN A 29 -11.86 19.67 21.87
N ALA A 30 -10.74 19.83 22.60
CA ALA A 30 -10.26 21.15 23.02
C ALA A 30 -10.00 22.08 21.84
N GLY A 31 -9.39 21.57 20.76
CA GLY A 31 -9.16 22.35 19.54
C GLY A 31 -10.44 22.77 18.82
N ASN A 32 -11.46 21.92 18.81
CA ASN A 32 -12.76 22.26 18.24
C ASN A 32 -13.47 23.36 19.06
N THR A 33 -13.39 23.29 20.38
CA THR A 33 -13.95 24.31 21.29
C THR A 33 -13.23 25.65 21.10
N ALA A 34 -11.89 25.65 21.08
CA ALA A 34 -11.08 26.84 20.84
C ALA A 34 -11.41 27.47 19.48
N PHE A 35 -11.55 26.65 18.44
CA PHE A 35 -11.95 27.14 17.12
C PHE A 35 -13.35 27.77 17.11
N GLY A 36 -14.31 27.19 17.84
CA GLY A 36 -15.65 27.75 18.01
C GLY A 36 -15.63 29.11 18.73
N ASN A 37 -14.71 29.30 19.68
CA ASN A 37 -14.50 30.53 20.43
C ASN A 37 -13.63 31.58 19.67
N LYS A 38 -13.19 31.26 18.43
CA LYS A 38 -12.28 32.07 17.61
C LYS A 38 -10.86 32.22 18.19
N ASP A 39 -10.48 31.33 19.12
CA ASP A 39 -9.14 31.25 19.72
C ASP A 39 -8.25 30.39 18.81
N PHE A 40 -7.80 30.98 17.70
CA PHE A 40 -7.09 30.26 16.65
C PHE A 40 -5.71 29.78 17.10
N ASP A 41 -5.02 30.51 17.96
CA ASP A 41 -3.71 30.13 18.49
C ASP A 41 -3.82 28.85 19.34
N VAL A 42 -4.82 28.77 20.22
CA VAL A 42 -5.09 27.59 21.03
C VAL A 42 -5.54 26.43 20.14
N ALA A 43 -6.35 26.68 19.12
CA ALA A 43 -6.78 25.64 18.18
C ALA A 43 -5.60 25.04 17.42
N VAL A 44 -4.60 25.85 17.02
CA VAL A 44 -3.36 25.37 16.35
C VAL A 44 -2.52 24.52 17.30
N VAL A 45 -2.36 24.93 18.55
CA VAL A 45 -1.61 24.17 19.57
C VAL A 45 -2.29 22.82 19.82
N CYS A 46 -3.61 22.79 19.93
CA CYS A 46 -4.37 21.55 20.08
C CYS A 46 -4.26 20.65 18.85
N ALA A 47 -4.28 21.22 17.65
CA ALA A 47 -4.07 20.45 16.42
C ALA A 47 -2.68 19.80 16.35
N LYS A 48 -1.64 20.52 16.80
CA LYS A 48 -0.30 19.95 16.96
C LYS A 48 -0.28 18.79 17.96
N LYS A 49 -0.88 18.96 19.12
CA LYS A 49 -0.97 17.89 20.14
C LYS A 49 -1.65 16.62 19.59
N VAL A 50 -2.69 16.76 18.76
CA VAL A 50 -3.33 15.61 18.08
C VAL A 50 -2.32 14.90 17.19
N LEU A 51 -1.54 15.64 16.41
CA LEU A 51 -0.55 15.05 15.49
C LEU A 51 0.59 14.36 16.26
N ASP A 52 1.07 14.99 17.33
CA ASP A 52 2.14 14.46 18.17
C ASP A 52 1.70 13.19 18.93
N ALA A 53 0.47 13.21 19.51
CA ALA A 53 -0.09 12.02 20.14
C ALA A 53 -0.29 10.85 19.17
N LEU A 54 -0.69 11.15 17.94
CA LEU A 54 -0.87 10.16 16.89
C LEU A 54 0.42 9.84 16.11
N ALA A 55 1.55 10.45 16.45
CA ALA A 55 2.84 10.09 15.85
C ALA A 55 3.29 8.69 16.26
N VAL A 56 2.92 8.27 17.48
CA VAL A 56 3.15 6.90 18.00
C VAL A 56 2.20 5.89 17.36
N VAL A 57 1.03 6.35 16.91
CA VAL A 57 0.12 5.54 16.10
C VAL A 57 0.74 5.47 14.70
N THR A 58 1.81 4.73 14.61
CA THR A 58 2.21 4.16 13.33
C THR A 58 1.05 3.24 12.96
N GLY A 59 0.24 3.66 12.00
CA GLY A 59 -0.63 2.69 11.36
C GLY A 59 0.27 1.57 10.98
N ASP A 60 -0.20 0.36 11.16
CA ASP A 60 0.51 -0.78 10.62
C ASP A 60 0.67 -0.54 9.11
N GLU A 61 1.66 0.27 8.74
CA GLU A 61 2.32 0.09 7.44
C GLU A 61 2.88 -1.34 7.42
N SER A 62 3.05 -1.97 8.60
CA SER A 62 3.36 -3.38 8.78
C SER A 62 2.17 -4.33 8.53
N SER A 63 0.91 -3.85 8.41
CA SER A 63 -0.19 -4.72 7.99
C SER A 63 -0.27 -4.91 6.48
N PHE A 64 0.42 -4.07 5.72
CA PHE A 64 0.61 -4.26 4.28
C PHE A 64 2.00 -4.83 4.05
N ALA A 65 2.08 -6.00 3.47
CA ALA A 65 3.36 -6.52 3.03
C ALA A 65 3.95 -5.59 1.96
N THR A 66 5.27 -5.48 1.97
CA THR A 66 6.02 -4.82 0.88
C THR A 66 5.60 -5.41 -0.47
N LEU A 67 5.53 -4.59 -1.51
CA LEU A 67 5.16 -5.06 -2.84
C LEU A 67 6.05 -6.23 -3.28
N PRO A 68 5.49 -7.26 -3.90
CA PRO A 68 6.24 -8.47 -4.24
C PRO A 68 7.29 -8.19 -5.32
N ALA A 69 8.48 -8.75 -5.15
CA ALA A 69 9.55 -8.72 -6.14
C ALA A 69 9.45 -9.88 -7.14
N GLN A 70 8.71 -10.92 -6.80
CA GLN A 70 8.57 -12.13 -7.60
C GLN A 70 7.12 -12.59 -7.65
N TYR A 71 6.74 -13.21 -8.77
CA TYR A 71 5.43 -13.81 -8.99
C TYR A 71 5.60 -15.20 -9.57
N ARG A 72 5.00 -16.21 -8.94
CA ARG A 72 4.97 -17.58 -9.50
C ARG A 72 3.72 -17.73 -10.33
N ILE A 73 3.86 -18.06 -11.61
CA ILE A 73 2.73 -18.36 -12.50
C ILE A 73 1.97 -19.56 -11.95
N ARG A 74 0.67 -19.37 -11.74
CA ARG A 74 -0.21 -20.37 -11.12
C ARG A 74 -0.67 -21.41 -12.13
N THR A 75 -1.04 -22.57 -11.63
CA THR A 75 -1.69 -23.60 -12.44
C THR A 75 -3.07 -23.12 -12.86
N TRP A 76 -3.43 -23.32 -14.11
CA TRP A 76 -4.67 -22.85 -14.70
C TRP A 76 -5.87 -23.60 -14.13
N ARG A 77 -6.60 -22.96 -13.23
CA ARG A 77 -7.91 -23.37 -12.74
C ARG A 77 -8.84 -22.15 -12.85
N GLY A 78 -9.49 -21.99 -14.00
CA GLY A 78 -10.33 -20.83 -14.27
C GLY A 78 -9.64 -19.79 -15.17
N GLU A 79 -9.35 -18.61 -14.67
CA GLU A 79 -8.65 -17.58 -15.45
C GLU A 79 -7.17 -17.92 -15.60
N ARG A 80 -6.70 -17.90 -16.84
CA ARG A 80 -5.31 -18.18 -17.18
C ARG A 80 -4.41 -17.01 -16.75
N ASP A 81 -3.34 -17.31 -15.99
CA ASP A 81 -2.28 -16.36 -15.75
C ASP A 81 -1.58 -16.05 -17.09
N CYS A 82 -1.62 -14.80 -17.50
CA CYS A 82 -0.86 -14.27 -18.61
C CYS A 82 -0.22 -12.94 -18.16
N LEU A 83 0.80 -12.47 -18.85
CA LEU A 83 1.52 -11.26 -18.46
C LEU A 83 0.60 -10.04 -18.32
N TRP A 84 -0.46 -9.96 -19.14
CA TRP A 84 -1.48 -8.92 -19.07
C TRP A 84 -2.27 -8.97 -17.75
N ASN A 85 -2.77 -10.15 -17.37
CA ASN A 85 -3.54 -10.33 -16.14
C ASN A 85 -2.67 -10.14 -14.89
N ILE A 86 -1.42 -10.61 -14.95
CA ILE A 86 -0.45 -10.41 -13.87
C ILE A 86 -0.14 -8.91 -13.69
N ALA A 87 0.10 -8.18 -14.78
CA ALA A 87 0.39 -6.75 -14.72
C ALA A 87 -0.83 -5.91 -14.24
N LYS A 88 -2.06 -6.40 -14.45
CA LYS A 88 -3.31 -5.78 -13.98
C LYS A 88 -3.46 -5.87 -12.45
N ASP A 89 -2.82 -6.84 -11.80
CA ASP A 89 -2.92 -7.01 -10.35
C ASP A 89 -2.41 -5.76 -9.62
N LYS A 90 -3.16 -5.34 -8.59
CA LYS A 90 -2.84 -4.14 -7.78
C LYS A 90 -1.51 -4.23 -7.06
N ALA A 91 -1.10 -5.43 -6.66
CA ALA A 91 0.19 -5.69 -6.04
C ALA A 91 1.34 -5.65 -7.05
N ILE A 92 1.07 -5.81 -8.33
CA ILE A 92 2.08 -5.84 -9.39
C ILE A 92 2.26 -4.45 -9.99
N TYR A 93 1.34 -4.00 -10.86
CA TYR A 93 1.43 -2.68 -11.47
C TYR A 93 0.12 -1.89 -11.46
N ASP A 94 -1.01 -2.51 -11.12
CA ASP A 94 -2.37 -1.94 -11.25
C ASP A 94 -2.63 -1.37 -12.67
N ASN A 95 -1.91 -1.91 -13.65
CA ASN A 95 -1.99 -1.45 -15.03
C ASN A 95 -1.60 -2.57 -16.01
N PRO A 96 -2.57 -3.14 -16.75
CA PRO A 96 -2.29 -4.23 -17.67
C PRO A 96 -1.37 -3.83 -18.84
N TYR A 97 -1.35 -2.56 -19.24
CA TYR A 97 -0.48 -2.09 -20.34
C TYR A 97 1.01 -2.15 -20.01
N LEU A 98 1.37 -2.32 -18.73
CA LEU A 98 2.75 -2.48 -18.30
C LEU A 98 3.28 -3.93 -18.43
N TRP A 99 2.49 -4.85 -18.97
CA TRP A 99 2.90 -6.23 -19.23
C TRP A 99 4.21 -6.33 -20.03
N ARG A 100 4.47 -5.38 -20.92
CA ARG A 100 5.73 -5.33 -21.69
C ARG A 100 6.96 -5.19 -20.80
N LYS A 101 6.87 -4.40 -19.72
CA LYS A 101 7.97 -4.25 -18.76
C LYS A 101 8.23 -5.55 -17.99
N LEU A 102 7.15 -6.25 -17.67
CA LEU A 102 7.23 -7.56 -17.05
C LEU A 102 7.85 -8.59 -18.02
N TYR A 103 7.47 -8.55 -19.29
CA TYR A 103 8.04 -9.39 -20.34
C TYR A 103 9.52 -9.13 -20.55
N GLU A 104 9.91 -7.89 -20.76
CA GLU A 104 11.32 -7.50 -20.99
C GLU A 104 12.24 -7.98 -19.85
N ALA A 105 11.76 -7.93 -18.60
CA ALA A 105 12.51 -8.37 -17.43
C ALA A 105 12.60 -9.90 -17.27
N ASN A 106 11.78 -10.67 -18.01
CA ASN A 106 11.64 -12.11 -17.79
C ASN A 106 11.68 -12.95 -19.06
N LYS A 107 11.91 -12.35 -20.22
CA LYS A 107 11.92 -13.07 -21.50
C LYS A 107 12.86 -14.28 -21.52
N ASP A 108 13.97 -14.20 -20.80
CA ASP A 108 14.96 -15.29 -20.71
C ASP A 108 14.46 -16.48 -19.88
N LYS A 109 13.39 -16.30 -19.12
CA LYS A 109 12.76 -17.33 -18.27
C LYS A 109 11.55 -17.98 -18.93
N LEU A 110 11.05 -17.39 -20.00
CA LEU A 110 9.90 -17.90 -20.74
C LEU A 110 10.31 -19.06 -21.66
N PRO A 111 9.40 -20.00 -21.95
CA PRO A 111 9.66 -21.13 -22.84
C PRO A 111 10.09 -20.69 -24.24
N ASP A 112 9.52 -19.60 -24.74
CA ASP A 112 9.92 -18.93 -25.98
C ASP A 112 10.15 -17.43 -25.73
N PRO A 113 11.40 -16.96 -25.77
CA PRO A 113 11.74 -15.55 -25.57
C PRO A 113 11.11 -14.58 -26.58
N ASN A 114 10.59 -15.06 -27.70
CA ASN A 114 9.96 -14.25 -28.73
C ASN A 114 8.42 -14.26 -28.66
N ASN A 115 7.85 -15.11 -27.80
CA ASN A 115 6.41 -15.27 -27.66
C ASN A 115 5.95 -14.89 -26.23
N PRO A 116 5.46 -13.65 -26.00
CA PRO A 116 4.99 -13.21 -24.68
C PRO A 116 3.71 -13.90 -24.21
N ASP A 117 2.98 -14.55 -25.10
CA ASP A 117 1.74 -15.24 -24.79
C ASP A 117 1.95 -16.64 -24.25
N TRP A 118 3.14 -17.17 -24.45
CA TRP A 118 3.50 -18.50 -23.94
C TRP A 118 4.15 -18.42 -22.56
N VAL A 119 3.31 -18.50 -21.55
CA VAL A 119 3.73 -18.59 -20.15
C VAL A 119 3.31 -19.94 -19.55
N GLU A 120 4.18 -20.56 -18.78
CA GLU A 120 3.92 -21.86 -18.17
C GLU A 120 3.80 -21.75 -16.64
N PRO A 121 2.90 -22.56 -16.02
CA PRO A 121 2.78 -22.61 -14.57
C PRO A 121 4.10 -23.02 -13.92
N GLY A 122 4.40 -22.41 -12.77
CA GLY A 122 5.60 -22.68 -12.00
C GLY A 122 6.78 -21.77 -12.30
N ILE A 123 6.79 -21.07 -13.44
CA ILE A 123 7.82 -20.07 -13.75
C ILE A 123 7.74 -18.93 -12.73
N ILE A 124 8.88 -18.49 -12.22
CA ILE A 124 9.01 -17.38 -11.30
C ILE A 124 9.43 -16.13 -12.07
N LEU A 125 8.49 -15.21 -12.21
CA LEU A 125 8.73 -13.92 -12.84
C LEU A 125 9.34 -12.95 -11.82
N THR A 126 10.32 -12.17 -12.26
CA THR A 126 10.83 -11.00 -11.53
C THR A 126 9.97 -9.79 -11.85
N ILE A 127 9.56 -9.04 -10.84
CA ILE A 127 8.75 -7.84 -11.00
C ILE A 127 9.65 -6.62 -10.80
N PRO A 128 10.07 -5.95 -11.88
CA PRO A 128 10.91 -4.76 -11.76
C PRO A 128 10.16 -3.59 -11.15
N SER A 129 10.87 -2.79 -10.34
CA SER A 129 10.38 -1.51 -9.87
C SER A 129 10.35 -0.52 -11.03
N LEU A 130 9.23 0.18 -11.21
CA LEU A 130 9.03 1.15 -12.30
C LEU A 130 8.94 2.59 -11.81
N ARG A 131 8.66 2.80 -10.53
CA ARG A 131 8.40 4.11 -9.90
C ARG A 131 9.29 4.36 -8.69
N GLY A 132 10.32 3.53 -8.50
CA GLY A 132 11.18 3.56 -7.32
C GLY A 132 10.57 2.89 -6.09
N GLU A 133 9.47 2.15 -6.26
CA GLU A 133 8.86 1.38 -5.19
C GLU A 133 9.81 0.27 -4.71
N LYS A 134 9.82 0.04 -3.39
CA LYS A 134 10.54 -1.08 -2.79
C LYS A 134 9.74 -2.35 -3.00
N ARG A 135 10.41 -3.41 -3.46
CA ARG A 135 9.80 -4.72 -3.69
C ARG A 135 10.63 -5.79 -2.99
N ASP A 136 9.96 -6.76 -2.39
CA ASP A 136 10.62 -7.89 -1.72
C ASP A 136 9.71 -9.11 -1.67
N GLY A 137 10.30 -10.29 -1.62
CA GLY A 137 9.58 -11.55 -1.49
C GLY A 137 8.75 -11.96 -2.71
N MET A 138 8.01 -13.05 -2.52
CA MET A 138 7.12 -13.63 -3.53
C MET A 138 5.69 -13.19 -3.31
N TYR A 139 4.95 -12.98 -4.40
CA TYR A 139 3.52 -12.69 -4.34
C TYR A 139 2.73 -13.81 -3.65
N ASP A 140 1.90 -13.43 -2.69
CA ASP A 140 0.95 -14.31 -2.01
C ASP A 140 -0.45 -13.70 -2.10
N PRO A 141 -1.43 -14.37 -2.73
CA PRO A 141 -2.79 -13.85 -2.89
C PRO A 141 -3.55 -13.68 -1.56
N ALA A 142 -3.09 -14.30 -0.46
CA ALA A 142 -3.68 -14.16 0.86
C ALA A 142 -3.22 -12.90 1.61
N VAL A 143 -2.22 -12.20 1.07
CA VAL A 143 -1.59 -11.04 1.70
C VAL A 143 -2.10 -9.74 1.06
N THR A 144 -2.34 -8.73 1.88
CA THR A 144 -2.63 -7.37 1.39
C THR A 144 -1.33 -6.60 1.26
N TYR A 145 -1.08 -6.08 0.07
CA TYR A 145 0.15 -5.36 -0.26
C TYR A 145 -0.02 -3.85 -0.16
N GLU A 146 1.10 -3.14 -0.02
CA GLU A 146 1.14 -1.69 -0.10
C GLU A 146 0.53 -1.20 -1.43
N LYS A 147 -0.04 -0.01 -1.37
CA LYS A 147 -0.49 0.64 -2.60
C LYS A 147 0.71 1.16 -3.39
N LEU A 148 0.72 0.91 -4.68
CA LEU A 148 1.72 1.49 -5.59
C LEU A 148 1.81 3.01 -5.41
N PRO A 149 3.03 3.57 -5.31
CA PRO A 149 3.19 5.01 -5.23
C PRO A 149 2.58 5.67 -6.46
N SER A 150 1.77 6.70 -6.24
CA SER A 150 1.19 7.47 -7.34
C SER A 150 2.32 8.10 -8.13
N GLY A 151 2.44 7.74 -9.40
CA GLY A 151 3.42 8.36 -10.29
C GLY A 151 3.19 9.88 -10.30
N LYS A 152 4.24 10.67 -10.04
CA LYS A 152 4.20 12.10 -10.33
C LYS A 152 3.90 12.23 -11.82
N LYS A 153 2.82 12.96 -12.14
CA LYS A 153 2.54 13.40 -13.50
C LYS A 153 3.62 14.36 -13.95
#